data_68514363a13ecd0e12d526ce7749f164
#
_entry.id   68514363a13ecd0e12d526ce7749f164
#
_cell.length_a   1.000
_cell.length_b   1.000
_cell.length_c   1.000
_cell.angle_alpha   90.00
_cell.angle_beta   90.00
_cell.angle_gamma   90.00
#
_symmetry.space_group_name_H-M   'P 1'
#
loop_
_entity.id
_entity.type
_entity.pdbx_description
1 polymer ?
#
loop_
_entity_poly.entity_id
_entity_poly.type
_entity_poly.pdbx_seq_one_letter_code
_entity_poly.pdbx_strand_id
1 'polypeptide(L)'
;MKRFSWLILLLALPWLISGCGEGKESNVHQEHSKEMKQEAKKVDDEMKGLTMESIQKEGKMQEVASGTVQISPERQQLIGVKIGTVEIKPLEKVIRTVGRVDYDEKRLTTISPKIGGWIEDLYIDFTGKFVKQGDPLFTIYSPELVSTQEEYLLAIQAKKSLSKSPFPEVASSGNSLAESAKRRLKLWDINDDQIKTLEETGQAKRTLTLYSPFSGIVLEKAAYKGMSVMPGIALYKLADLSVVWLYADVYEYELPFVRLEQQASVQLASMPGETFTGRAVYIYPSLNPETRTAKVRFEIPNSGGKLKPEMYANVEIKIRLGQKLAVPEGAIIETGIRQMAIIDKGNGYFEPREVKVGSKVEGYYEVIKGLKAGERVVTSANFLVDSESKLKEALGGMAGMPGM
;
A
#
# COMPACT_ATOMS: atom_id res chain seq x y z
N MET A 1 40.60 -25.61 8.38
CA MET A 1 41.88 -24.99 8.75
C MET A 1 42.22 -23.92 7.76
N LYS A 2 42.01 -22.63 8.08
CA LYS A 2 42.76 -21.42 7.77
C LYS A 2 41.96 -20.22 8.29
N ARG A 3 42.45 -19.74 9.43
CA ARG A 3 42.02 -18.49 10.08
C ARG A 3 42.57 -17.32 9.26
N PHE A 4 41.74 -16.31 9.00
CA PHE A 4 42.23 -14.98 8.65
C PHE A 4 41.75 -13.96 9.68
N SER A 5 42.71 -13.50 10.43
CA SER A 5 42.66 -12.42 11.40
C SER A 5 42.73 -11.09 10.66
N TRP A 6 41.84 -10.13 10.94
CA TRP A 6 42.00 -8.74 10.50
C TRP A 6 42.15 -7.80 11.68
N LEU A 7 43.27 -7.12 11.67
CA LEU A 7 43.75 -6.12 12.61
C LEU A 7 42.84 -4.89 12.64
N ILE A 8 42.54 -4.46 13.87
CA ILE A 8 41.96 -3.15 14.19
C ILE A 8 43.10 -2.14 14.23
N LEU A 9 43.02 -1.09 13.39
CA LEU A 9 43.91 0.05 13.45
C LEU A 9 43.21 1.23 14.12
N LEU A 10 43.52 1.48 15.38
CA LEU A 10 43.19 2.67 16.14
C LEU A 10 44.14 3.81 15.73
N LEU A 11 43.59 4.89 15.18
CA LEU A 11 44.33 6.17 15.02
C LEU A 11 43.78 7.17 16.03
N ALA A 12 44.57 7.41 17.07
CA ALA A 12 44.44 8.49 18.01
C ALA A 12 45.02 9.78 17.41
N LEU A 13 44.31 10.89 17.50
CA LEU A 13 44.85 12.23 17.26
C LEU A 13 44.84 13.00 18.58
N PRO A 14 45.96 13.71 18.90
CA PRO A 14 46.09 14.42 20.17
C PRO A 14 45.58 15.86 20.08
N TRP A 15 45.09 16.34 21.18
CA TRP A 15 44.82 17.72 21.52
C TRP A 15 46.11 18.55 21.56
N LEU A 16 46.09 19.73 20.97
CA LEU A 16 47.04 20.81 21.27
C LEU A 16 46.24 22.04 21.70
N ILE A 17 46.47 22.40 22.97
CA ILE A 17 46.15 23.68 23.58
C ILE A 17 47.37 24.57 23.38
N SER A 18 47.23 25.80 22.93
CA SER A 18 47.92 26.97 23.47
C SER A 18 47.78 28.19 22.56
N GLY A 19 47.57 29.34 23.16
CA GLY A 19 47.91 30.62 22.58
C GLY A 19 47.01 31.79 22.93
N CYS A 20 47.24 32.44 24.06
CA CYS A 20 46.80 33.82 24.39
C CYS A 20 47.29 34.80 23.34
N GLY A 21 46.48 35.81 23.03
CA GLY A 21 46.82 36.99 22.28
C GLY A 21 45.85 38.11 22.58
N GLU A 22 46.31 39.05 23.46
CA GLU A 22 45.66 40.33 23.75
C GLU A 22 45.63 41.24 22.52
N GLY A 23 44.59 42.04 22.40
CA GLY A 23 44.75 43.27 21.64
C GLY A 23 43.50 43.90 21.00
N LYS A 24 43.00 44.91 21.65
CA LYS A 24 42.27 46.09 21.15
C LYS A 24 40.74 46.01 20.97
N GLU A 25 40.07 46.46 22.03
CA GLU A 25 38.78 47.14 21.98
C GLU A 25 38.83 48.35 21.03
N SER A 26 37.90 48.44 20.12
CA SER A 26 37.62 49.66 19.36
C SER A 26 36.12 49.97 19.44
N ASN A 27 35.84 51.04 20.10
CA ASN A 27 34.72 51.98 20.11
C ASN A 27 33.69 51.83 18.95
N VAL A 28 32.69 50.96 19.13
CA VAL A 28 31.49 50.94 18.28
C VAL A 28 30.19 50.94 19.15
N HIS A 29 30.29 50.76 20.45
CA HIS A 29 29.10 50.64 21.34
C HIS A 29 28.57 51.97 21.92
N GLN A 30 29.17 53.14 21.58
CA GLN A 30 28.67 54.42 22.13
C GLN A 30 27.72 55.22 21.22
N GLU A 31 27.68 54.93 19.92
CA GLU A 31 26.72 55.65 19.03
C GLU A 31 25.31 55.06 19.02
N HIS A 32 25.13 53.74 19.09
CA HIS A 32 23.82 53.10 19.09
C HIS A 32 22.99 53.34 20.37
N SER A 33 23.61 53.73 21.49
CA SER A 33 22.88 53.98 22.73
C SER A 33 22.32 55.42 22.83
N LYS A 34 22.77 56.30 21.97
CA LYS A 34 22.24 57.69 21.90
C LYS A 34 21.04 57.81 20.97
N GLU A 35 20.99 57.04 19.90
CA GLU A 35 19.81 57.02 19.00
C GLU A 35 18.59 56.35 19.63
N MET A 36 18.75 55.25 20.35
CA MET A 36 17.64 54.61 21.09
C MET A 36 17.05 55.46 22.21
N LYS A 37 17.84 56.40 22.81
CA LYS A 37 17.31 57.31 23.83
C LYS A 37 16.56 58.52 23.27
N GLN A 38 16.79 58.86 22.00
CA GLN A 38 16.04 59.92 21.32
C GLN A 38 14.72 59.45 20.77
N GLU A 39 14.62 58.20 20.26
CA GLU A 39 13.36 57.61 19.85
C GLU A 39 12.42 57.31 21.00
N ALA A 40 12.94 56.82 22.14
CA ALA A 40 12.11 56.60 23.34
C ALA A 40 11.49 57.89 23.91
N LYS A 41 12.14 59.03 23.73
CA LYS A 41 11.62 60.34 24.19
C LYS A 41 10.53 60.90 23.25
N LYS A 42 10.53 60.57 21.95
CA LYS A 42 9.49 60.96 21.02
C LYS A 42 8.20 60.18 21.21
N VAL A 43 8.28 58.93 21.61
CA VAL A 43 7.09 58.08 21.90
C VAL A 43 6.40 58.46 23.19
N ASP A 44 7.14 58.98 24.21
CA ASP A 44 6.57 59.42 25.48
C ASP A 44 5.84 60.78 25.40
N ASP A 45 6.22 61.65 24.47
CA ASP A 45 5.54 62.94 24.27
C ASP A 45 4.24 62.83 23.42
N GLU A 46 4.14 61.85 22.53
CA GLU A 46 2.90 61.55 21.80
C GLU A 46 1.83 60.86 22.66
N MET A 47 2.21 60.16 23.74
CA MET A 47 1.26 59.48 24.63
C MET A 47 0.64 60.43 25.71
N LYS A 48 1.14 61.63 25.90
CA LYS A 48 0.58 62.60 26.88
C LYS A 48 -0.60 63.41 26.37
N GLY A 49 -0.99 63.25 25.10
CA GLY A 49 -2.09 63.98 24.45
C GLY A 49 -3.47 63.33 24.49
N LEU A 50 -3.60 62.10 25.03
CA LEU A 50 -4.87 61.38 25.09
C LEU A 50 -5.46 61.44 26.50
N THR A 51 -6.27 62.47 26.75
CA THR A 51 -7.05 62.59 27.97
C THR A 51 -8.17 61.56 28.02
N MET A 52 -8.34 60.95 29.23
CA MET A 52 -9.31 59.90 29.57
C MET A 52 -10.80 60.29 29.40
N GLU A 53 -11.13 61.46 28.90
CA GLU A 53 -12.52 61.93 28.74
C GLU A 53 -13.19 61.65 27.40
N SER A 54 -12.43 61.18 26.40
CA SER A 54 -13.00 60.87 25.09
C SER A 54 -13.49 59.42 24.91
N ILE A 55 -13.34 58.55 25.94
CA ILE A 55 -13.68 57.11 25.84
C ILE A 55 -15.07 56.76 26.38
N GLN A 56 -15.81 57.73 26.94
CA GLN A 56 -17.11 57.49 27.63
C GLN A 56 -18.37 57.79 26.81
N LYS A 57 -18.30 57.97 25.53
CA LYS A 57 -19.52 58.10 24.71
C LYS A 57 -19.42 57.17 23.48
N GLU A 58 -19.98 56.02 23.63
CA GLU A 58 -20.74 55.18 22.66
C GLU A 58 -20.51 53.69 22.90
N GLY A 59 -21.62 53.03 23.06
CA GLY A 59 -21.70 51.58 22.81
C GLY A 59 -21.99 50.72 24.02
N LYS A 60 -23.20 50.22 24.09
CA LYS A 60 -23.61 49.10 24.92
C LYS A 60 -22.54 48.00 24.80
N MET A 61 -21.81 47.75 25.91
CA MET A 61 -20.95 46.58 26.02
C MET A 61 -21.82 45.31 25.93
N GLN A 62 -21.85 44.69 24.77
CA GLN A 62 -22.13 43.25 24.71
C GLN A 62 -21.01 42.56 25.46
N GLU A 63 -21.37 41.66 26.33
CA GLU A 63 -20.46 40.77 27.08
C GLU A 63 -19.62 39.96 26.08
N VAL A 64 -18.40 40.47 25.80
CA VAL A 64 -17.46 39.84 24.85
C VAL A 64 -16.74 38.74 25.61
N ALA A 65 -16.88 37.50 25.18
CA ALA A 65 -16.21 36.35 25.77
C ALA A 65 -14.70 36.66 25.92
N SER A 66 -14.11 36.31 27.06
CA SER A 66 -12.67 36.48 27.32
C SER A 66 -11.84 35.86 26.20
N GLY A 67 -10.95 36.67 25.61
CA GLY A 67 -10.09 36.25 24.48
C GLY A 67 -10.44 36.85 23.12
N THR A 68 -11.57 37.55 22.95
CA THR A 68 -11.94 38.21 21.70
C THR A 68 -11.12 39.48 21.45
N VAL A 69 -10.51 39.57 20.27
CA VAL A 69 -9.68 40.71 19.86
C VAL A 69 -10.37 41.51 18.77
N GLN A 70 -10.33 42.84 18.89
CA GLN A 70 -10.74 43.73 17.81
C GLN A 70 -9.53 44.25 17.05
N ILE A 71 -9.51 44.06 15.72
CA ILE A 71 -8.46 44.50 14.78
C ILE A 71 -9.11 45.43 13.75
N SER A 72 -8.59 46.66 13.62
CA SER A 72 -9.13 47.61 12.66
C SER A 72 -8.99 47.12 11.21
N PRO A 73 -9.85 47.57 10.28
CA PRO A 73 -9.77 47.12 8.87
C PRO A 73 -8.42 47.43 8.22
N GLU A 74 -7.82 48.58 8.53
CA GLU A 74 -6.51 49.00 8.01
C GLU A 74 -5.43 48.00 8.46
N ARG A 75 -5.48 47.61 9.73
CA ARG A 75 -4.52 46.66 10.28
C ARG A 75 -4.73 45.25 9.77
N GLN A 76 -5.99 44.83 9.52
CA GLN A 76 -6.30 43.55 8.87
C GLN A 76 -5.69 43.47 7.47
N GLN A 77 -5.76 44.54 6.69
CA GLN A 77 -5.15 44.65 5.38
C GLN A 77 -3.62 44.61 5.45
N LEU A 78 -3.04 45.34 6.40
CA LEU A 78 -1.59 45.41 6.59
C LEU A 78 -0.99 44.01 6.90
N ILE A 79 -1.64 43.26 7.79
CA ILE A 79 -1.19 41.91 8.17
C ILE A 79 -1.67 40.78 7.21
N GLY A 80 -2.48 41.12 6.20
CA GLY A 80 -2.93 40.18 5.18
C GLY A 80 -3.90 39.12 5.69
N VAL A 81 -4.88 39.50 6.52
CA VAL A 81 -5.93 38.58 7.00
C VAL A 81 -6.79 38.12 5.82
N LYS A 82 -6.86 36.80 5.64
CA LYS A 82 -7.80 36.14 4.71
C LYS A 82 -8.81 35.34 5.50
N ILE A 83 -10.03 35.33 5.02
CA ILE A 83 -11.15 34.63 5.68
C ILE A 83 -11.63 33.52 4.77
N GLY A 84 -11.85 32.33 5.35
CA GLY A 84 -12.51 31.20 4.74
C GLY A 84 -13.81 30.87 5.46
N THR A 85 -14.59 29.97 4.91
CA THR A 85 -15.87 29.52 5.49
C THR A 85 -15.79 28.04 5.85
N VAL A 86 -16.41 27.68 6.95
CA VAL A 86 -16.61 26.29 7.36
C VAL A 86 -17.82 25.75 6.61
N GLU A 87 -17.62 24.72 5.77
CA GLU A 87 -18.63 24.23 4.85
C GLU A 87 -18.82 22.70 4.98
N ILE A 88 -20.05 22.23 4.68
CA ILE A 88 -20.30 20.81 4.49
C ILE A 88 -19.98 20.46 3.05
N LYS A 89 -18.98 19.63 2.83
CA LYS A 89 -18.57 19.19 1.49
C LYS A 89 -18.20 17.70 1.46
N PRO A 90 -18.31 17.06 0.29
CA PRO A 90 -17.80 15.71 0.15
C PRO A 90 -16.27 15.75 0.24
N LEU A 91 -15.71 14.96 1.15
CA LEU A 91 -14.26 14.78 1.26
C LEU A 91 -13.88 13.42 0.64
N GLU A 92 -12.83 13.44 -0.18
CA GLU A 92 -12.28 12.24 -0.78
C GLU A 92 -10.77 12.16 -0.49
N LYS A 93 -10.38 11.19 0.32
CA LYS A 93 -8.96 10.91 0.59
C LYS A 93 -8.41 10.01 -0.51
N VAL A 94 -7.27 10.38 -1.08
CA VAL A 94 -6.54 9.55 -2.04
C VAL A 94 -5.27 9.03 -1.39
N ILE A 95 -5.19 7.72 -1.22
CA ILE A 95 -3.95 7.05 -0.84
C ILE A 95 -3.18 6.73 -2.11
N ARG A 96 -1.94 7.21 -2.20
CA ARG A 96 -1.01 6.92 -3.30
C ARG A 96 0.12 6.07 -2.78
N THR A 97 0.28 4.91 -3.40
CA THR A 97 1.33 3.97 -3.01
C THR A 97 1.88 3.26 -4.24
N VAL A 98 2.92 2.46 -4.04
CA VAL A 98 3.47 1.58 -5.04
C VAL A 98 3.05 0.14 -4.76
N GLY A 99 2.92 -0.64 -5.81
CA GLY A 99 2.63 -2.05 -5.70
C GLY A 99 3.42 -2.85 -6.72
N ARG A 100 3.57 -4.14 -6.44
CA ARG A 100 4.21 -5.11 -7.33
C ARG A 100 3.17 -6.11 -7.81
N VAL A 101 3.14 -6.32 -9.12
CA VAL A 101 2.31 -7.35 -9.75
C VAL A 101 2.92 -8.73 -9.46
N ASP A 102 2.06 -9.69 -9.16
CA ASP A 102 2.45 -11.07 -8.92
C ASP A 102 1.38 -12.01 -9.51
N TYR A 103 1.69 -13.30 -9.59
CA TYR A 103 0.72 -14.27 -10.04
C TYR A 103 -0.30 -14.60 -8.93
N ASP A 104 -1.49 -15.00 -9.32
CA ASP A 104 -2.48 -15.57 -8.39
C ASP A 104 -2.02 -16.97 -7.95
N GLU A 105 -1.63 -17.12 -6.68
CA GLU A 105 -1.17 -18.40 -6.11
C GLU A 105 -2.21 -19.52 -6.25
N LYS A 106 -3.51 -19.19 -6.34
CA LYS A 106 -4.58 -20.16 -6.53
C LYS A 106 -4.62 -20.70 -7.98
N ARG A 107 -3.93 -20.02 -8.91
CA ARG A 107 -3.85 -20.34 -10.33
C ARG A 107 -2.48 -20.87 -10.73
N LEU A 108 -1.72 -21.37 -9.75
CA LEU A 108 -0.47 -22.07 -9.97
C LEU A 108 -0.72 -23.58 -10.04
N THR A 109 -0.05 -24.23 -10.98
CA THR A 109 -0.06 -25.68 -11.11
C THR A 109 1.35 -26.21 -11.30
N THR A 110 1.71 -27.17 -10.49
CA THR A 110 2.98 -27.89 -10.62
C THR A 110 2.73 -29.21 -11.35
N ILE A 111 3.49 -29.47 -12.39
CA ILE A 111 3.47 -30.72 -13.14
C ILE A 111 4.58 -31.62 -12.66
N SER A 112 4.21 -32.74 -12.10
CA SER A 112 5.12 -33.78 -11.64
C SER A 112 4.65 -35.15 -12.14
N PRO A 113 5.57 -36.02 -12.63
CA PRO A 113 5.20 -37.34 -13.03
C PRO A 113 4.80 -38.17 -11.80
N LYS A 114 3.83 -39.09 -11.99
CA LYS A 114 3.41 -40.02 -10.95
C LYS A 114 4.15 -41.37 -11.05
N ILE A 115 4.99 -41.50 -12.07
CA ILE A 115 5.84 -42.67 -12.32
C ILE A 115 7.30 -42.28 -12.46
N GLY A 116 8.20 -43.18 -12.12
CA GLY A 116 9.62 -43.03 -12.38
C GLY A 116 10.00 -43.42 -13.80
N GLY A 117 11.07 -42.82 -14.33
CA GLY A 117 11.55 -43.10 -15.66
C GLY A 117 12.55 -42.12 -16.21
N TRP A 118 12.69 -42.05 -17.51
CA TRP A 118 13.58 -41.15 -18.23
C TRP A 118 12.80 -40.31 -19.23
N ILE A 119 13.07 -39.00 -19.25
CA ILE A 119 12.50 -38.09 -20.23
C ILE A 119 13.20 -38.36 -21.58
N GLU A 120 12.45 -38.75 -22.61
CA GLU A 120 13.03 -38.99 -23.93
C GLU A 120 12.93 -37.76 -24.82
N ASP A 121 11.77 -37.09 -24.87
CA ASP A 121 11.58 -35.89 -25.68
C ASP A 121 10.83 -34.80 -24.89
N LEU A 122 11.13 -33.54 -25.22
CA LEU A 122 10.48 -32.37 -24.67
C LEU A 122 9.76 -31.59 -25.77
N TYR A 123 8.47 -31.31 -25.57
CA TYR A 123 7.68 -30.43 -26.46
C TYR A 123 7.69 -29.00 -25.94
N ILE A 124 7.88 -28.84 -24.62
CA ILE A 124 8.00 -27.57 -23.95
C ILE A 124 9.42 -27.46 -23.38
N ASP A 125 10.27 -26.75 -24.09
CA ASP A 125 11.71 -26.71 -23.89
C ASP A 125 12.25 -25.40 -23.28
N PHE A 126 11.39 -24.35 -23.09
CA PHE A 126 11.77 -23.07 -22.49
C PHE A 126 10.66 -22.51 -21.59
N THR A 127 11.05 -21.61 -20.67
CA THR A 127 10.15 -20.84 -19.82
C THR A 127 9.52 -19.67 -20.58
N GLY A 128 8.34 -19.19 -20.13
CA GLY A 128 7.60 -18.13 -20.81
C GLY A 128 6.70 -18.60 -21.95
N LYS A 129 6.78 -19.88 -22.35
CA LYS A 129 5.90 -20.47 -23.38
C LYS A 129 4.49 -20.63 -22.82
N PHE A 130 3.48 -20.23 -23.58
CA PHE A 130 2.09 -20.51 -23.27
C PHE A 130 1.75 -21.95 -23.67
N VAL A 131 1.09 -22.66 -22.76
CA VAL A 131 0.66 -24.06 -22.93
C VAL A 131 -0.84 -24.10 -22.71
N LYS A 132 -1.56 -24.79 -23.61
CA LYS A 132 -2.99 -25.05 -23.42
C LYS A 132 -3.19 -26.36 -22.67
N GLN A 133 -4.32 -26.50 -22.02
CA GLN A 133 -4.76 -27.77 -21.46
C GLN A 133 -4.85 -28.82 -22.63
N GLY A 134 -4.24 -29.98 -22.43
CA GLY A 134 -4.15 -31.02 -23.44
C GLY A 134 -2.95 -30.92 -24.40
N ASP A 135 -2.13 -29.85 -24.30
CA ASP A 135 -0.88 -29.82 -25.09
C ASP A 135 0.14 -30.82 -24.53
N PRO A 136 0.95 -31.46 -25.39
CA PRO A 136 2.00 -32.35 -24.97
C PRO A 136 3.12 -31.59 -24.27
N LEU A 137 3.60 -32.12 -23.13
CA LEU A 137 4.70 -31.54 -22.36
C LEU A 137 6.02 -32.26 -22.64
N PHE A 138 6.03 -33.56 -22.45
CA PHE A 138 7.20 -34.40 -22.65
C PHE A 138 6.80 -35.88 -22.81
N THR A 139 7.72 -36.69 -23.33
CA THR A 139 7.59 -38.14 -23.31
C THR A 139 8.46 -38.75 -22.24
N ILE A 140 7.94 -39.76 -21.58
CA ILE A 140 8.65 -40.53 -20.56
C ILE A 140 8.76 -42.00 -20.98
N TYR A 141 9.95 -42.57 -20.85
CA TYR A 141 10.17 -44.00 -20.83
C TYR A 141 10.16 -44.50 -19.39
N SER A 142 9.35 -45.49 -19.10
CA SER A 142 9.28 -46.12 -17.78
C SER A 142 9.12 -47.63 -17.95
N PRO A 143 10.06 -48.44 -17.44
CA PRO A 143 9.91 -49.90 -17.45
C PRO A 143 8.66 -50.36 -16.70
N GLU A 144 8.32 -49.70 -15.57
CA GLU A 144 7.12 -50.01 -14.79
C GLU A 144 5.83 -49.76 -15.60
N LEU A 145 5.80 -48.66 -16.37
CA LEU A 145 4.67 -48.33 -17.20
C LEU A 145 4.51 -49.36 -18.34
N VAL A 146 5.61 -49.79 -19.00
CA VAL A 146 5.56 -50.81 -20.02
C VAL A 146 4.99 -52.10 -19.46
N SER A 147 5.53 -52.58 -18.33
CA SER A 147 5.05 -53.80 -17.66
C SER A 147 3.56 -53.72 -17.28
N THR A 148 3.10 -52.54 -16.77
CA THR A 148 1.69 -52.37 -16.42
C THR A 148 0.77 -52.32 -17.63
N GLN A 149 1.23 -51.79 -18.77
CA GLN A 149 0.48 -51.88 -20.03
C GLN A 149 0.36 -53.32 -20.50
N GLU A 150 1.43 -54.12 -20.42
CA GLU A 150 1.41 -55.56 -20.78
C GLU A 150 0.47 -56.33 -19.84
N GLU A 151 0.52 -56.08 -18.52
CA GLU A 151 -0.42 -56.64 -17.55
C GLU A 151 -1.88 -56.32 -17.92
N TYR A 152 -2.15 -55.06 -18.29
CA TYR A 152 -3.49 -54.65 -18.69
C TYR A 152 -3.98 -55.38 -19.97
N LEU A 153 -3.12 -55.47 -20.97
CA LEU A 153 -3.45 -56.20 -22.21
C LEU A 153 -3.74 -57.71 -21.96
N LEU A 154 -2.93 -58.34 -21.10
CA LEU A 154 -3.18 -59.71 -20.65
C LEU A 154 -4.53 -59.84 -19.90
N ALA A 155 -4.83 -58.85 -19.01
CA ALA A 155 -6.09 -58.83 -18.29
C ALA A 155 -7.32 -58.66 -19.23
N ILE A 156 -7.19 -57.87 -20.31
CA ILE A 156 -8.20 -57.76 -21.36
C ILE A 156 -8.40 -59.07 -22.12
N GLN A 157 -7.32 -59.77 -22.47
CA GLN A 157 -7.39 -61.07 -23.10
C GLN A 157 -8.06 -62.10 -22.18
N ALA A 158 -7.65 -62.14 -20.91
CA ALA A 158 -8.28 -62.99 -19.90
C ALA A 158 -9.78 -62.70 -19.74
N LYS A 159 -10.17 -61.42 -19.67
CA LYS A 159 -11.59 -61.01 -19.65
C LYS A 159 -12.37 -61.55 -20.84
N LYS A 160 -11.83 -61.42 -22.08
CA LYS A 160 -12.47 -61.93 -23.30
C LYS A 160 -12.62 -63.45 -23.28
N SER A 161 -11.64 -64.19 -22.77
CA SER A 161 -11.65 -65.65 -22.67
C SER A 161 -12.61 -66.12 -21.59
N LEU A 162 -12.55 -65.54 -20.39
CA LEU A 162 -13.35 -65.92 -19.23
C LEU A 162 -14.82 -65.48 -19.32
N SER A 163 -15.14 -64.47 -20.14
CA SER A 163 -16.51 -64.03 -20.36
C SER A 163 -17.39 -65.11 -21.02
N LYS A 164 -16.78 -66.10 -21.66
CA LYS A 164 -17.46 -67.24 -22.26
C LYS A 164 -17.65 -68.43 -21.30
N SER A 165 -17.18 -68.31 -20.07
CA SER A 165 -17.29 -69.33 -19.04
C SER A 165 -18.76 -69.52 -18.62
N PRO A 166 -19.23 -70.74 -18.41
CA PRO A 166 -20.56 -70.99 -17.86
C PRO A 166 -20.70 -70.62 -16.39
N PHE A 167 -19.56 -70.34 -15.68
CA PHE A 167 -19.49 -69.99 -14.27
C PHE A 167 -19.42 -68.46 -14.12
N PRO A 168 -20.44 -67.79 -13.56
CA PRO A 168 -20.46 -66.33 -13.38
C PRO A 168 -19.31 -65.75 -12.56
N GLU A 169 -18.84 -66.50 -11.56
CA GLU A 169 -17.71 -66.10 -10.71
C GLU A 169 -16.41 -65.99 -11.48
N VAL A 170 -16.17 -66.90 -12.42
CA VAL A 170 -15.00 -66.90 -13.30
C VAL A 170 -15.04 -65.69 -14.25
N ALA A 171 -16.20 -65.38 -14.82
CA ALA A 171 -16.38 -64.24 -15.70
C ALA A 171 -16.21 -62.92 -14.91
N SER A 172 -16.70 -62.84 -13.68
CA SER A 172 -16.53 -61.66 -12.80
C SER A 172 -15.08 -61.40 -12.41
N SER A 173 -14.30 -62.45 -12.20
CA SER A 173 -12.87 -62.36 -11.86
C SER A 173 -12.07 -61.73 -12.99
N GLY A 174 -12.34 -62.12 -14.25
CA GLY A 174 -11.70 -61.49 -15.43
C GLY A 174 -12.02 -60.00 -15.57
N ASN A 175 -13.25 -59.61 -15.29
CA ASN A 175 -13.65 -58.20 -15.29
C ASN A 175 -12.90 -57.41 -14.20
N SER A 176 -12.84 -57.96 -12.99
CA SER A 176 -12.19 -57.32 -11.86
C SER A 176 -10.69 -57.09 -12.10
N LEU A 177 -9.99 -58.05 -12.70
CA LEU A 177 -8.59 -57.93 -13.07
C LEU A 177 -8.34 -56.81 -14.06
N ALA A 178 -9.12 -56.76 -15.15
CA ALA A 178 -8.98 -55.74 -16.19
C ALA A 178 -9.29 -54.31 -15.61
N GLU A 179 -10.32 -54.19 -14.79
CA GLU A 179 -10.66 -52.93 -14.16
C GLU A 179 -9.59 -52.47 -13.15
N SER A 180 -8.92 -53.40 -12.44
CA SER A 180 -7.85 -53.05 -11.50
C SER A 180 -6.60 -52.56 -12.23
N ALA A 181 -6.20 -53.21 -13.33
CA ALA A 181 -5.08 -52.77 -14.15
C ALA A 181 -5.38 -51.41 -14.84
N LYS A 182 -6.61 -51.22 -15.30
CA LYS A 182 -7.05 -49.94 -15.89
C LYS A 182 -6.99 -48.80 -14.85
N ARG A 183 -7.46 -49.04 -13.64
CA ARG A 183 -7.35 -48.04 -12.56
C ARG A 183 -5.91 -47.66 -12.27
N ARG A 184 -4.96 -48.61 -12.27
CA ARG A 184 -3.53 -48.31 -12.04
C ARG A 184 -2.99 -47.36 -13.12
N LEU A 185 -3.30 -47.61 -14.41
CA LEU A 185 -2.93 -46.71 -15.51
C LEU A 185 -3.51 -45.29 -15.29
N LYS A 186 -4.80 -45.19 -14.89
CA LYS A 186 -5.45 -43.90 -14.62
C LYS A 186 -4.83 -43.16 -13.42
N LEU A 187 -4.36 -43.87 -12.39
CA LEU A 187 -3.65 -43.26 -11.25
C LEU A 187 -2.32 -42.61 -11.66
N TRP A 188 -1.76 -43.00 -12.82
CA TRP A 188 -0.56 -42.40 -13.39
C TRP A 188 -0.84 -41.31 -14.44
N ASP A 189 -2.09 -40.81 -14.47
CA ASP A 189 -2.56 -39.77 -15.39
C ASP A 189 -2.56 -40.20 -16.88
N ILE A 190 -2.63 -41.53 -17.13
CA ILE A 190 -2.86 -42.03 -18.47
C ILE A 190 -4.33 -41.73 -18.83
N ASN A 191 -4.53 -40.97 -19.89
CA ASN A 191 -5.87 -40.56 -20.29
C ASN A 191 -6.64 -41.69 -20.99
N ASP A 192 -7.97 -41.54 -21.09
CA ASP A 192 -8.82 -42.57 -21.67
C ASP A 192 -8.52 -42.82 -23.16
N ASP A 193 -8.09 -41.82 -23.93
CA ASP A 193 -7.70 -41.94 -25.31
C ASP A 193 -6.43 -42.79 -25.48
N GLN A 194 -5.45 -42.63 -24.59
CA GLN A 194 -4.23 -43.44 -24.57
C GLN A 194 -4.53 -44.88 -24.18
N ILE A 195 -5.42 -45.11 -23.22
CA ILE A 195 -5.87 -46.45 -22.83
C ILE A 195 -6.63 -47.08 -23.98
N LYS A 196 -7.53 -46.38 -24.64
CA LYS A 196 -8.26 -46.87 -25.80
C LYS A 196 -7.30 -47.23 -26.94
N THR A 197 -6.31 -46.38 -27.23
CA THR A 197 -5.27 -46.70 -28.25
C THR A 197 -4.51 -47.97 -27.87
N LEU A 198 -4.18 -48.18 -26.60
CA LEU A 198 -3.55 -49.39 -26.10
C LEU A 198 -4.45 -50.62 -26.31
N GLU A 199 -5.76 -50.53 -26.06
CA GLU A 199 -6.77 -51.57 -26.27
C GLU A 199 -6.92 -51.92 -27.75
N GLU A 200 -6.92 -50.92 -28.64
CA GLU A 200 -7.08 -51.07 -30.09
C GLU A 200 -5.83 -51.64 -30.75
N THR A 201 -4.65 -51.17 -30.38
CA THR A 201 -3.37 -51.65 -30.96
C THR A 201 -2.92 -52.98 -30.40
N GLY A 202 -3.30 -53.30 -29.16
CA GLY A 202 -2.85 -54.50 -28.47
C GLY A 202 -1.34 -54.54 -28.22
N GLN A 203 -0.65 -53.39 -28.30
CA GLN A 203 0.80 -53.30 -28.12
C GLN A 203 1.16 -52.25 -27.09
N ALA A 204 1.94 -52.59 -26.08
CA ALA A 204 2.50 -51.68 -25.09
C ALA A 204 3.46 -50.69 -25.80
N LYS A 205 3.26 -49.41 -25.52
CA LYS A 205 4.17 -48.34 -26.00
C LYS A 205 5.34 -48.21 -25.03
N ARG A 206 6.55 -48.16 -25.58
CA ARG A 206 7.78 -47.94 -24.78
C ARG A 206 7.74 -46.56 -24.08
N THR A 207 7.29 -45.53 -24.78
CA THR A 207 7.21 -44.16 -24.28
C THR A 207 5.77 -43.71 -24.23
N LEU A 208 5.49 -42.86 -23.26
CA LEU A 208 4.19 -42.24 -23.09
C LEU A 208 4.32 -40.72 -23.02
N THR A 209 3.42 -40.04 -23.71
CA THR A 209 3.34 -38.58 -23.66
C THR A 209 2.52 -38.15 -22.47
N LEU A 210 3.08 -37.24 -21.64
CA LEU A 210 2.33 -36.55 -20.62
C LEU A 210 1.84 -35.20 -21.19
N TYR A 211 0.58 -34.92 -20.89
CA TYR A 211 -0.14 -33.74 -21.40
C TYR A 211 -0.37 -32.74 -20.24
N SER A 212 -0.49 -31.48 -20.60
CA SER A 212 -0.81 -30.45 -19.60
C SER A 212 -2.26 -30.57 -19.12
N PRO A 213 -2.50 -30.70 -17.82
CA PRO A 213 -3.86 -30.67 -17.26
C PRO A 213 -4.44 -29.26 -17.18
N PHE A 214 -3.66 -28.24 -17.53
CA PHE A 214 -3.93 -26.85 -17.22
C PHE A 214 -3.41 -25.92 -18.32
N SER A 215 -4.12 -24.81 -18.59
CA SER A 215 -3.66 -23.79 -19.53
C SER A 215 -2.95 -22.68 -18.78
N GLY A 216 -1.73 -22.31 -19.19
CA GLY A 216 -0.97 -21.27 -18.50
C GLY A 216 0.40 -21.01 -19.15
N ILE A 217 1.15 -20.10 -18.54
CA ILE A 217 2.52 -19.79 -18.93
C ILE A 217 3.49 -20.59 -18.06
N VAL A 218 4.50 -21.16 -18.68
CA VAL A 218 5.57 -21.89 -17.98
C VAL A 218 6.45 -20.89 -17.22
N LEU A 219 6.35 -20.91 -15.89
CA LEU A 219 7.19 -20.08 -15.02
C LEU A 219 8.54 -20.72 -14.78
N GLU A 220 8.54 -22.02 -14.49
CA GLU A 220 9.73 -22.79 -14.18
C GLU A 220 9.74 -24.10 -14.99
N LYS A 221 10.90 -24.47 -15.46
CA LYS A 221 11.15 -25.72 -16.17
C LYS A 221 12.39 -26.39 -15.61
N ALA A 222 12.21 -27.54 -15.00
CA ALA A 222 13.28 -28.41 -14.49
C ALA A 222 13.45 -29.69 -15.32
N ALA A 223 12.64 -29.90 -16.34
CA ALA A 223 12.71 -31.05 -17.23
C ALA A 223 13.82 -30.88 -18.27
N TYR A 224 14.63 -31.92 -18.47
CA TYR A 224 15.67 -32.02 -19.52
C TYR A 224 15.61 -33.34 -20.22
N LYS A 225 15.93 -33.35 -21.51
CA LYS A 225 16.01 -34.60 -22.33
C LYS A 225 17.09 -35.49 -21.73
N GLY A 226 16.77 -36.79 -21.60
CA GLY A 226 17.64 -37.78 -20.97
C GLY A 226 17.68 -37.77 -19.44
N MET A 227 16.97 -36.85 -18.78
CA MET A 227 16.90 -36.78 -17.35
C MET A 227 16.14 -37.96 -16.75
N SER A 228 16.72 -38.61 -15.72
CA SER A 228 16.00 -39.58 -14.90
C SER A 228 15.11 -38.84 -13.89
N VAL A 229 13.86 -39.23 -13.80
CA VAL A 229 12.85 -38.61 -12.92
C VAL A 229 12.22 -39.64 -12.01
N MET A 230 11.90 -39.18 -10.79
CA MET A 230 11.16 -39.96 -9.81
C MET A 230 9.74 -39.39 -9.64
N PRO A 231 8.79 -40.18 -9.15
CA PRO A 231 7.45 -39.72 -8.83
C PRO A 231 7.48 -38.49 -7.88
N GLY A 232 6.65 -37.46 -8.20
CA GLY A 232 6.51 -36.28 -7.36
C GLY A 232 7.55 -35.17 -7.60
N ILE A 233 8.57 -35.39 -8.44
CA ILE A 233 9.53 -34.33 -8.75
C ILE A 233 8.85 -33.25 -9.63
N ALA A 234 8.97 -31.99 -9.23
CA ALA A 234 8.40 -30.87 -9.99
C ALA A 234 9.19 -30.64 -11.28
N LEU A 235 8.58 -30.86 -12.43
CA LEU A 235 9.21 -30.69 -13.76
C LEU A 235 8.83 -29.35 -14.40
N TYR A 236 7.60 -28.91 -14.22
CA TYR A 236 7.11 -27.64 -14.71
C TYR A 236 6.25 -26.97 -13.64
N LYS A 237 6.29 -25.65 -13.63
CA LYS A 237 5.36 -24.81 -12.89
C LYS A 237 4.68 -23.86 -13.86
N LEU A 238 3.38 -23.93 -13.93
CA LEU A 238 2.56 -23.12 -14.82
C LEU A 238 1.71 -22.16 -14.00
N ALA A 239 1.48 -20.97 -14.58
CA ALA A 239 0.55 -19.99 -14.03
C ALA A 239 -0.46 -19.55 -15.08
N ASP A 240 -1.72 -19.49 -14.70
CA ASP A 240 -2.73 -18.75 -15.47
C ASP A 240 -2.67 -17.29 -15.08
N LEU A 241 -2.22 -16.45 -16.01
CA LEU A 241 -2.09 -15.00 -15.83
C LEU A 241 -3.32 -14.23 -16.31
N SER A 242 -4.46 -14.86 -16.52
CA SER A 242 -5.72 -14.18 -16.90
C SER A 242 -6.23 -13.26 -15.79
N VAL A 243 -5.84 -13.54 -14.55
CA VAL A 243 -5.99 -12.69 -13.37
C VAL A 243 -4.64 -12.64 -12.68
N VAL A 244 -4.24 -11.46 -12.25
CA VAL A 244 -3.01 -11.26 -11.50
C VAL A 244 -3.31 -10.61 -10.16
N TRP A 245 -2.42 -10.83 -9.21
CA TRP A 245 -2.44 -10.11 -7.95
C TRP A 245 -1.50 -8.91 -8.01
N LEU A 246 -1.86 -7.88 -7.28
CA LEU A 246 -0.99 -6.74 -7.02
C LEU A 246 -0.87 -6.58 -5.50
N TYR A 247 0.33 -6.58 -5.00
CA TYR A 247 0.63 -6.27 -3.61
C TYR A 247 1.03 -4.81 -3.48
N ALA A 248 0.16 -4.02 -2.88
CA ALA A 248 0.42 -2.61 -2.60
C ALA A 248 0.84 -2.44 -1.13
N ASP A 249 1.86 -1.61 -0.89
CA ASP A 249 2.41 -1.34 0.43
C ASP A 249 1.75 -0.08 1.01
N VAL A 250 0.77 -0.25 1.90
CA VAL A 250 0.00 0.83 2.52
C VAL A 250 0.56 1.15 3.90
N TYR A 251 0.78 2.43 4.20
CA TYR A 251 1.28 2.86 5.50
C TYR A 251 0.31 2.54 6.64
N GLU A 252 0.84 2.23 7.82
CA GLU A 252 0.07 1.88 9.01
C GLU A 252 -1.03 2.91 9.33
N TYR A 253 -0.72 4.21 9.27
CA TYR A 253 -1.67 5.28 9.55
C TYR A 253 -2.78 5.44 8.50
N GLU A 254 -2.63 4.82 7.31
CA GLU A 254 -3.62 4.82 6.24
C GLU A 254 -4.51 3.57 6.23
N LEU A 255 -4.06 2.48 6.86
CA LEU A 255 -4.80 1.22 6.91
C LEU A 255 -6.24 1.34 7.42
N PRO A 256 -6.56 2.17 8.43
CA PRO A 256 -7.93 2.32 8.91
C PRO A 256 -8.93 2.78 7.84
N PHE A 257 -8.45 3.35 6.73
CA PHE A 257 -9.27 3.82 5.62
C PHE A 257 -9.43 2.79 4.50
N VAL A 258 -8.59 1.74 4.47
CA VAL A 258 -8.65 0.70 3.44
C VAL A 258 -9.62 -0.39 3.86
N ARG A 259 -10.48 -0.81 2.92
CA ARG A 259 -11.48 -1.85 3.15
C ARG A 259 -11.41 -2.90 2.05
N LEU A 260 -11.84 -4.12 2.36
CA LEU A 260 -12.04 -5.15 1.34
C LEU A 260 -13.09 -4.68 0.33
N GLU A 261 -13.03 -5.21 -0.87
CA GLU A 261 -13.86 -4.87 -2.04
C GLU A 261 -13.65 -3.45 -2.59
N GLN A 262 -12.77 -2.65 -1.99
CA GLN A 262 -12.46 -1.32 -2.45
C GLN A 262 -11.67 -1.36 -3.76
N GLN A 263 -12.05 -0.48 -4.69
CA GLN A 263 -11.36 -0.35 -5.98
C GLN A 263 -10.14 0.55 -5.87
N ALA A 264 -9.10 0.19 -6.61
CA ALA A 264 -7.90 0.98 -6.79
C ALA A 264 -7.61 1.16 -8.29
N SER A 265 -7.15 2.34 -8.65
CA SER A 265 -6.59 2.62 -9.97
C SER A 265 -5.12 2.24 -9.98
N VAL A 266 -4.72 1.44 -10.94
CA VAL A 266 -3.37 0.90 -11.08
C VAL A 266 -2.77 1.34 -12.39
N GLN A 267 -1.63 2.01 -12.36
CA GLN A 267 -0.92 2.51 -13.53
C GLN A 267 0.52 2.02 -13.53
N LEU A 268 0.94 1.44 -14.64
CA LEU A 268 2.32 0.99 -14.81
C LEU A 268 3.16 2.09 -15.46
N ALA A 269 4.38 2.28 -14.98
CA ALA A 269 5.33 3.22 -15.58
C ALA A 269 5.69 2.82 -17.03
N SER A 270 5.63 1.52 -17.35
CA SER A 270 5.89 0.98 -18.69
C SER A 270 4.74 1.20 -19.70
N MET A 271 3.55 1.60 -19.24
CA MET A 271 2.35 1.81 -20.06
C MET A 271 1.65 3.11 -19.67
N PRO A 272 2.26 4.27 -19.96
CA PRO A 272 1.68 5.56 -19.61
C PRO A 272 0.35 5.76 -20.34
N GLY A 273 -0.67 6.18 -19.60
CA GLY A 273 -2.03 6.39 -20.14
C GLY A 273 -2.96 5.18 -20.03
N GLU A 274 -2.47 3.99 -19.74
CA GLU A 274 -3.33 2.84 -19.42
C GLU A 274 -3.57 2.74 -17.91
N THR A 275 -4.83 2.59 -17.53
CA THR A 275 -5.24 2.41 -16.13
C THR A 275 -5.96 1.07 -15.98
N PHE A 276 -5.50 0.27 -15.06
CA PHE A 276 -6.14 -0.98 -14.67
C PHE A 276 -6.90 -0.76 -13.37
N THR A 277 -7.97 -1.51 -13.19
CA THR A 277 -8.75 -1.46 -11.94
C THR A 277 -8.50 -2.72 -11.15
N GLY A 278 -7.99 -2.55 -9.94
CA GLY A 278 -7.82 -3.62 -8.97
C GLY A 278 -8.88 -3.55 -7.87
N ARG A 279 -9.28 -4.70 -7.34
CA ARG A 279 -10.19 -4.85 -6.22
C ARG A 279 -9.45 -5.41 -5.01
N ALA A 280 -9.51 -4.75 -3.86
CA ALA A 280 -8.88 -5.20 -2.62
C ALA A 280 -9.53 -6.49 -2.13
N VAL A 281 -8.79 -7.59 -2.12
CA VAL A 281 -9.31 -8.92 -1.73
C VAL A 281 -8.73 -9.42 -0.42
N TYR A 282 -7.62 -8.85 0.02
CA TYR A 282 -7.00 -9.23 1.27
C TYR A 282 -6.12 -8.12 1.84
N ILE A 283 -6.16 -7.93 3.15
CA ILE A 283 -5.28 -7.04 3.90
C ILE A 283 -4.46 -7.93 4.83
N TYR A 284 -3.14 -7.91 4.65
CA TYR A 284 -2.25 -8.74 5.45
C TYR A 284 -2.21 -8.24 6.90
N PRO A 285 -2.28 -9.14 7.90
CA PRO A 285 -2.31 -8.77 9.30
C PRO A 285 -0.95 -8.36 9.87
N SER A 286 0.11 -8.55 9.10
CA SER A 286 1.49 -8.23 9.50
C SER A 286 1.96 -6.94 8.85
N LEU A 287 2.72 -6.14 9.61
CA LEU A 287 3.43 -4.98 9.12
C LEU A 287 4.88 -5.33 8.78
N ASN A 288 5.40 -4.70 7.75
CA ASN A 288 6.84 -4.67 7.53
C ASN A 288 7.46 -3.68 8.54
N PRO A 289 8.35 -4.13 9.43
CA PRO A 289 8.91 -3.28 10.50
C PRO A 289 9.82 -2.17 9.97
N GLU A 290 10.46 -2.36 8.81
CA GLU A 290 11.39 -1.39 8.23
C GLU A 290 10.64 -0.22 7.57
N THR A 291 9.59 -0.52 6.82
CA THR A 291 8.81 0.47 6.07
C THR A 291 7.56 0.94 6.79
N ARG A 292 7.14 0.25 7.86
CA ARG A 292 5.88 0.45 8.58
C ARG A 292 4.65 0.42 7.66
N THR A 293 4.69 -0.50 6.68
CA THR A 293 3.59 -0.71 5.74
C THR A 293 2.98 -2.08 5.93
N ALA A 294 1.68 -2.21 5.65
CA ALA A 294 1.01 -3.49 5.45
C ALA A 294 0.78 -3.74 3.97
N LYS A 295 0.85 -5.00 3.58
CA LYS A 295 0.50 -5.40 2.22
C LYS A 295 -1.01 -5.47 2.07
N VAL A 296 -1.52 -4.83 1.04
CA VAL A 296 -2.90 -4.97 0.57
C VAL A 296 -2.86 -5.65 -0.79
N ARG A 297 -3.57 -6.77 -0.90
CA ARG A 297 -3.65 -7.55 -2.13
C ARG A 297 -4.85 -7.12 -2.94
N PHE A 298 -4.59 -6.71 -4.16
CA PHE A 298 -5.61 -6.41 -5.16
C PHE A 298 -5.63 -7.50 -6.22
N GLU A 299 -6.82 -7.87 -6.64
CA GLU A 299 -7.05 -8.76 -7.78
C GLU A 299 -7.36 -7.92 -9.02
N ILE A 300 -6.66 -8.20 -10.12
CA ILE A 300 -6.75 -7.42 -11.36
C ILE A 300 -6.99 -8.37 -12.53
N PRO A 301 -8.10 -8.22 -13.28
CA PRO A 301 -8.30 -8.93 -14.53
C PRO A 301 -7.22 -8.58 -15.56
N ASN A 302 -6.62 -9.58 -16.19
CA ASN A 302 -5.51 -9.44 -17.13
C ASN A 302 -5.76 -10.21 -18.43
N SER A 303 -6.97 -10.10 -18.97
CA SER A 303 -7.38 -10.81 -20.20
C SER A 303 -6.47 -10.52 -21.41
N GLY A 304 -5.84 -9.35 -21.44
CA GLY A 304 -4.89 -8.97 -22.49
C GLY A 304 -3.45 -9.41 -22.26
N GLY A 305 -3.11 -10.06 -21.13
CA GLY A 305 -1.75 -10.48 -20.79
C GLY A 305 -0.72 -9.35 -20.65
N LYS A 306 -1.19 -8.10 -20.47
CA LYS A 306 -0.34 -6.91 -20.38
C LYS A 306 0.39 -6.83 -19.05
N LEU A 307 -0.27 -7.24 -17.97
CA LEU A 307 0.31 -7.26 -16.63
C LEU A 307 1.15 -8.54 -16.49
N LYS A 308 2.44 -8.35 -16.22
CA LYS A 308 3.37 -9.47 -16.00
C LYS A 308 3.83 -9.46 -14.55
N PRO A 309 4.04 -10.61 -13.92
CA PRO A 309 4.67 -10.68 -12.62
C PRO A 309 5.97 -9.88 -12.56
N GLU A 310 6.29 -9.36 -11.39
CA GLU A 310 7.43 -8.48 -11.08
C GLU A 310 7.34 -7.05 -11.64
N MET A 311 6.27 -6.69 -12.35
CA MET A 311 6.05 -5.29 -12.75
C MET A 311 5.66 -4.43 -11.56
N TYR A 312 6.23 -3.22 -11.50
CA TYR A 312 5.85 -2.20 -10.53
C TYR A 312 4.79 -1.28 -11.07
N ALA A 313 3.87 -0.89 -10.20
CA ALA A 313 2.75 -0.04 -10.53
C ALA A 313 2.52 1.03 -9.46
N ASN A 314 2.06 2.21 -9.89
CA ASN A 314 1.50 3.22 -9.01
C ASN A 314 0.03 2.86 -8.73
N VAL A 315 -0.35 2.90 -7.47
CA VAL A 315 -1.67 2.52 -6.98
C VAL A 315 -2.34 3.71 -6.33
N GLU A 316 -3.51 4.08 -6.80
CA GLU A 316 -4.33 5.11 -6.18
C GLU A 316 -5.63 4.48 -5.63
N ILE A 317 -5.81 4.60 -4.32
CA ILE A 317 -7.01 4.13 -3.63
C ILE A 317 -7.82 5.36 -3.23
N LYS A 318 -8.99 5.55 -3.85
CA LYS A 318 -9.91 6.65 -3.56
C LYS A 318 -10.88 6.26 -2.44
N ILE A 319 -10.91 7.06 -1.39
CA ILE A 319 -11.70 6.80 -0.19
C ILE A 319 -12.70 7.94 -0.02
N ARG A 320 -13.97 7.64 -0.22
CA ARG A 320 -15.05 8.60 0.00
C ARG A 320 -15.36 8.66 1.48
N LEU A 321 -15.05 9.80 2.13
CA LEU A 321 -15.37 10.05 3.54
C LEU A 321 -16.81 10.53 3.73
N GLY A 322 -17.53 10.79 2.63
CA GLY A 322 -18.89 11.31 2.64
C GLY A 322 -18.96 12.81 2.87
N GLN A 323 -20.16 13.33 3.15
CA GLN A 323 -20.38 14.72 3.49
C GLN A 323 -19.86 14.99 4.90
N LYS A 324 -18.89 15.88 5.01
CA LYS A 324 -18.23 16.23 6.27
C LYS A 324 -18.19 17.74 6.44
N LEU A 325 -18.27 18.18 7.68
CA LEU A 325 -17.97 19.57 7.99
C LEU A 325 -16.47 19.76 7.80
N ALA A 326 -16.09 20.67 6.93
CA ALA A 326 -14.73 20.92 6.50
C ALA A 326 -14.32 22.35 6.73
N VAL A 327 -13.08 22.56 7.14
CA VAL A 327 -12.45 23.86 7.33
C VAL A 327 -11.16 23.92 6.52
N PRO A 328 -10.84 25.05 5.85
CA PRO A 328 -9.57 25.19 5.13
C PRO A 328 -8.38 24.93 6.05
N GLU A 329 -7.36 24.22 5.55
CA GLU A 329 -6.15 23.86 6.31
C GLU A 329 -5.49 25.06 7.00
N GLY A 330 -5.39 26.20 6.26
CA GLY A 330 -4.79 27.43 6.78
C GLY A 330 -5.54 28.05 7.95
N ALA A 331 -6.76 27.59 8.29
CA ALA A 331 -7.51 28.09 9.43
C ALA A 331 -7.16 27.42 10.76
N ILE A 332 -6.40 26.32 10.74
CA ILE A 332 -6.05 25.57 11.92
C ILE A 332 -4.64 25.91 12.38
N ILE A 333 -4.51 26.31 13.64
CA ILE A 333 -3.25 26.54 14.33
C ILE A 333 -2.97 25.33 15.21
N GLU A 334 -1.88 24.63 14.94
CA GLU A 334 -1.42 23.51 15.76
C GLU A 334 -0.35 24.00 16.74
N THR A 335 -0.67 24.05 18.03
CA THR A 335 0.27 24.50 19.07
C THR A 335 1.07 23.35 19.71
N GLY A 336 0.94 22.11 19.15
CA GLY A 336 1.53 20.90 19.70
C GLY A 336 0.70 20.24 20.81
N ILE A 337 -0.03 21.01 21.60
CA ILE A 337 -0.90 20.53 22.69
C ILE A 337 -2.38 20.67 22.32
N ARG A 338 -2.73 21.72 21.61
CA ARG A 338 -4.11 22.08 21.25
C ARG A 338 -4.20 22.49 19.78
N GLN A 339 -5.36 22.25 19.18
CA GLN A 339 -5.72 22.75 17.85
C GLN A 339 -6.69 23.92 18.06
N MET A 340 -6.41 25.04 17.41
CA MET A 340 -7.21 26.25 17.53
C MET A 340 -7.60 26.80 16.17
N ALA A 341 -8.73 27.48 16.10
CA ALA A 341 -9.15 28.27 14.97
C ALA A 341 -9.56 29.67 15.45
N ILE A 342 -9.34 30.67 14.60
CA ILE A 342 -9.75 32.04 14.88
C ILE A 342 -11.03 32.31 14.06
N ILE A 343 -12.11 32.58 14.78
CA ILE A 343 -13.43 32.83 14.19
C ILE A 343 -13.61 34.34 13.99
N ASP A 344 -13.99 34.72 12.80
CA ASP A 344 -14.40 36.09 12.48
C ASP A 344 -15.87 36.32 12.86
N LYS A 345 -16.10 37.14 13.89
CA LYS A 345 -17.44 37.52 14.33
C LYS A 345 -18.03 38.69 13.56
N GLY A 346 -17.26 39.23 12.61
CA GLY A 346 -17.62 40.48 11.93
C GLY A 346 -17.17 41.74 12.69
N ASN A 347 -17.24 42.88 12.00
CA ASN A 347 -16.85 44.21 12.55
C ASN A 347 -15.44 44.27 13.16
N GLY A 348 -14.52 43.40 12.64
CA GLY A 348 -13.15 43.33 13.12
C GLY A 348 -12.93 42.56 14.43
N TYR A 349 -13.94 41.83 14.90
CA TYR A 349 -13.82 41.00 16.10
C TYR A 349 -13.42 39.56 15.75
N PHE A 350 -12.36 39.07 16.38
CA PHE A 350 -11.80 37.75 16.21
C PHE A 350 -11.78 36.98 17.53
N GLU A 351 -12.35 35.76 17.52
CA GLU A 351 -12.45 34.88 18.68
C GLU A 351 -11.57 33.63 18.45
N PRO A 352 -10.47 33.46 19.22
CA PRO A 352 -9.74 32.19 19.22
C PRO A 352 -10.58 31.12 19.92
N ARG A 353 -10.74 29.97 19.27
CA ARG A 353 -11.52 28.83 19.77
C ARG A 353 -10.76 27.53 19.63
N GLU A 354 -10.79 26.73 20.69
CA GLU A 354 -10.25 25.38 20.63
C GLU A 354 -11.15 24.51 19.77
N VAL A 355 -10.51 23.76 18.87
CA VAL A 355 -11.18 22.90 17.90
C VAL A 355 -10.55 21.51 17.93
N LYS A 356 -11.32 20.52 17.54
CA LYS A 356 -10.81 19.18 17.26
C LYS A 356 -11.05 18.86 15.80
N VAL A 357 -9.97 18.66 15.05
CA VAL A 357 -10.05 18.27 13.64
C VAL A 357 -9.62 16.83 13.47
N GLY A 358 -10.10 16.22 12.39
CA GLY A 358 -9.82 14.85 11.97
C GLY A 358 -8.84 14.81 10.81
N SER A 359 -9.18 14.01 9.81
CA SER A 359 -8.32 13.78 8.64
C SER A 359 -8.15 15.06 7.83
N LYS A 360 -6.90 15.31 7.40
CA LYS A 360 -6.58 16.33 6.41
C LYS A 360 -6.76 15.73 5.01
N VAL A 361 -7.53 16.41 4.17
CA VAL A 361 -7.87 15.96 2.81
C VAL A 361 -8.00 17.14 1.88
N GLU A 362 -7.27 17.14 0.77
CA GLU A 362 -7.36 18.16 -0.30
C GLU A 362 -7.26 19.62 0.19
N GLY A 363 -6.42 19.89 1.19
CA GLY A 363 -6.26 21.24 1.76
C GLY A 363 -7.34 21.65 2.75
N TYR A 364 -8.17 20.70 3.21
CA TYR A 364 -9.17 20.88 4.25
C TYR A 364 -8.94 19.88 5.39
N TYR A 365 -9.35 20.28 6.59
CA TYR A 365 -9.52 19.38 7.73
C TYR A 365 -10.99 19.04 7.93
N GLU A 366 -11.29 17.77 8.22
CA GLU A 366 -12.59 17.39 8.78
C GLU A 366 -12.75 18.00 10.17
N VAL A 367 -13.87 18.68 10.43
CA VAL A 367 -14.17 19.23 11.77
C VAL A 367 -14.93 18.20 12.59
N ILE A 368 -14.33 17.79 13.72
CA ILE A 368 -14.96 16.87 14.68
C ILE A 368 -15.74 17.67 15.74
N LYS A 369 -15.15 18.79 16.24
CA LYS A 369 -15.75 19.60 17.29
C LYS A 369 -15.19 21.03 17.24
N GLY A 370 -16.01 21.99 17.66
CA GLY A 370 -15.59 23.38 17.91
C GLY A 370 -16.03 24.38 16.86
N LEU A 371 -16.38 23.94 15.64
CA LEU A 371 -16.87 24.82 14.57
C LEU A 371 -18.23 24.38 14.06
N LYS A 372 -18.98 25.31 13.45
CA LYS A 372 -20.29 25.09 12.84
C LYS A 372 -20.26 25.49 11.34
N ALA A 373 -21.13 24.87 10.56
CA ALA A 373 -21.31 25.25 9.17
C ALA A 373 -21.71 26.73 9.05
N GLY A 374 -21.11 27.44 8.09
CA GLY A 374 -21.31 28.85 7.85
C GLY A 374 -20.45 29.78 8.72
N GLU A 375 -19.72 29.27 9.71
CA GLU A 375 -18.79 30.12 10.47
C GLU A 375 -17.64 30.58 9.58
N ARG A 376 -17.27 31.85 9.74
CA ARG A 376 -16.13 32.47 9.05
C ARG A 376 -14.89 32.30 9.90
N VAL A 377 -13.79 31.86 9.31
CA VAL A 377 -12.53 31.57 10.00
C VAL A 377 -11.36 32.26 9.31
N VAL A 378 -10.39 32.70 10.07
CA VAL A 378 -9.16 33.30 9.52
C VAL A 378 -8.30 32.17 8.93
N THR A 379 -7.85 32.32 7.69
CA THR A 379 -7.03 31.31 6.98
C THR A 379 -5.59 31.75 6.73
N SER A 380 -5.26 33.00 7.04
CA SER A 380 -3.88 33.51 6.98
C SER A 380 -3.66 34.57 8.07
N ALA A 381 -2.40 34.81 8.42
CA ALA A 381 -2.01 35.70 9.51
C ALA A 381 -2.50 35.28 10.93
N ASN A 382 -2.89 34.02 11.08
CA ASN A 382 -3.43 33.44 12.31
C ASN A 382 -2.50 33.67 13.52
N PHE A 383 -1.20 33.48 13.31
CA PHE A 383 -0.20 33.69 14.38
C PHE A 383 -0.17 35.14 14.89
N LEU A 384 -0.30 36.13 14.00
CA LEU A 384 -0.32 37.54 14.39
C LEU A 384 -1.60 37.90 15.17
N VAL A 385 -2.74 37.34 14.74
CA VAL A 385 -4.04 37.51 15.42
C VAL A 385 -4.02 36.84 16.81
N ASP A 386 -3.47 35.63 16.92
CA ASP A 386 -3.31 34.91 18.19
C ASP A 386 -2.36 35.66 19.16
N SER A 387 -1.25 36.15 18.63
CA SER A 387 -0.28 36.92 19.45
C SER A 387 -0.87 38.20 19.99
N GLU A 388 -1.69 38.90 19.19
CA GLU A 388 -2.38 40.14 19.65
C GLU A 388 -3.49 39.82 20.68
N SER A 389 -4.17 38.67 20.54
CA SER A 389 -5.13 38.15 21.50
C SER A 389 -4.46 37.92 22.87
N LYS A 390 -3.34 37.19 22.89
CA LYS A 390 -2.59 36.87 24.10
C LYS A 390 -2.01 38.10 24.76
N LEU A 391 -1.55 39.08 23.97
CA LEU A 391 -1.04 40.35 24.51
C LEU A 391 -2.15 41.13 25.20
N LYS A 392 -3.35 41.22 24.62
CA LYS A 392 -4.49 41.87 25.25
C LYS A 392 -5.00 41.16 26.50
N GLU A 393 -5.02 39.84 26.51
CA GLU A 393 -5.34 39.08 27.73
C GLU A 393 -4.34 39.36 28.87
N ALA A 394 -3.04 39.38 28.55
CA ALA A 394 -1.99 39.68 29.53
C ALA A 394 -2.11 41.11 30.11
N LEU A 395 -2.38 42.09 29.24
CA LEU A 395 -2.58 43.49 29.67
C LEU A 395 -3.90 43.71 30.43
N GLY A 396 -4.99 43.03 30.00
CA GLY A 396 -6.28 43.08 30.70
C GLY A 396 -6.25 42.41 32.08
N GLY A 397 -5.47 41.31 32.23
CA GLY A 397 -5.25 40.65 33.52
C GLY A 397 -4.45 41.49 34.52
N MET A 398 -3.55 42.36 34.05
CA MET A 398 -2.80 43.28 34.90
C MET A 398 -3.64 44.48 35.39
N ALA A 399 -4.66 44.92 34.67
CA ALA A 399 -5.54 46.02 35.03
C ALA A 399 -6.57 45.63 36.12
N GLY A 400 -6.75 44.34 36.43
CA GLY A 400 -7.69 43.83 37.43
C GLY A 400 -7.09 43.48 38.78
N MET A 401 -5.79 43.77 39.06
CA MET A 401 -5.22 43.64 40.39
C MET A 401 -5.42 44.95 41.14
N PRO A 402 -6.30 45.00 42.19
CA PRO A 402 -6.35 46.13 43.07
C PRO A 402 -5.02 46.19 43.84
N GLY A 403 -4.40 47.35 43.83
CA GLY A 403 -3.09 47.60 44.43
C GLY A 403 -2.97 47.10 45.88
N MET A 404 -1.90 46.35 46.13
CA MET A 404 -1.31 46.18 47.44
C MET A 404 -0.39 47.36 47.73
#